data_bef847539b62d3356c815545cec37ef3
#
_entry.id   bef847539b62d3356c815545cec37ef3
#
_cell.length_a   1.000
_cell.length_b   1.000
_cell.length_c   1.000
_cell.angle_alpha   90.00
_cell.angle_beta   90.00
_cell.angle_gamma   90.00
#
_symmetry.space_group_name_H-M   'P 1'
#
loop_
_entity.id
_entity.type
_entity.pdbx_description
1 polymer ?
#
loop_
_entity_poly.entity_id
_entity_poly.type
_entity_poly.pdbx_seq_one_letter_code
_entity_poly.pdbx_strand_id
1 'polypeptide(L)'
;AVAQFSNHNRHSRSHFFVKNNPTTGTNIRPTKEAFTETNRMDFQTYLNWKKTFAEDHNIDVVAGYDYMKDKNNSIDARVQGAASDKIPTLNVGTSNITNYPTSTRTDEVLISYFGRVNYNFREKYLLSFTMRADGSSKFAAGNRWGYFPAASAGWIVDEEAFWPRNKVVSS
;
A
#
# COMPACT_ATOMS: atom_id res chain seq x y z
N ALA A 1 0.97 -8.59 22.63
CA ALA A 1 0.37 -8.85 21.31
C ALA A 1 -0.53 -7.69 20.95
N VAL A 2 -0.53 -7.30 19.69
CA VAL A 2 -1.42 -6.28 19.12
C VAL A 2 -2.07 -6.87 17.87
N ALA A 3 -3.36 -6.60 17.70
CA ALA A 3 -4.09 -6.92 16.48
C ALA A 3 -4.88 -5.68 16.06
N GLN A 4 -4.80 -5.31 14.78
CA GLN A 4 -5.48 -4.17 14.20
C GLN A 4 -6.22 -4.63 12.95
N PHE A 5 -7.46 -4.15 12.82
CA PHE A 5 -8.27 -4.32 11.62
C PHE A 5 -8.72 -2.96 11.12
N SER A 6 -8.61 -2.72 9.83
CA SER A 6 -9.16 -1.54 9.19
C SER A 6 -9.87 -1.88 7.88
N ASN A 7 -10.91 -1.11 7.57
CA ASN A 7 -11.65 -1.23 6.32
C ASN A 7 -11.87 0.18 5.75
N HIS A 8 -11.39 0.40 4.52
CA HIS A 8 -11.50 1.68 3.83
C HIS A 8 -12.29 1.50 2.54
N ASN A 9 -13.45 2.17 2.49
CA ASN A 9 -14.28 2.25 1.30
C ASN A 9 -14.13 3.64 0.66
N ARG A 10 -13.75 3.67 -0.61
CA ARG A 10 -13.65 4.90 -1.39
C ARG A 10 -14.50 4.79 -2.64
N HIS A 11 -15.39 5.75 -2.83
CA HIS A 11 -16.20 5.92 -4.03
C HIS A 11 -15.77 7.20 -4.74
N SER A 12 -15.53 7.11 -6.03
CA SER A 12 -15.22 8.25 -6.88
C SER A 12 -16.17 8.25 -8.07
N ARG A 13 -16.79 9.39 -8.31
CA ARG A 13 -17.64 9.62 -9.49
C ARG A 13 -17.06 10.79 -10.26
N SER A 14 -16.89 10.62 -11.56
CA SER A 14 -16.49 11.69 -12.47
C SER A 14 -17.52 11.86 -13.59
N HIS A 15 -17.84 13.11 -13.89
CA HIS A 15 -18.69 13.51 -15.00
C HIS A 15 -17.90 14.48 -15.86
N PHE A 16 -17.92 14.25 -17.16
CA PHE A 16 -17.29 15.11 -18.13
C PHE A 16 -18.27 15.38 -19.26
N PHE A 17 -18.46 16.63 -19.61
CA PHE A 17 -19.30 17.08 -20.70
C PHE A 17 -18.64 18.21 -21.47
N VAL A 18 -18.65 18.15 -22.79
CA VAL A 18 -18.17 19.23 -23.66
C VAL A 18 -19.36 19.87 -24.36
N LYS A 19 -19.53 21.15 -24.15
CA LYS A 19 -20.55 21.95 -24.85
C LYS A 19 -20.22 22.06 -26.33
N ASN A 20 -21.25 22.24 -27.14
CA ASN A 20 -21.06 22.53 -28.55
C ASN A 20 -20.21 23.79 -28.76
N ASN A 21 -19.18 23.69 -29.60
CA ASN A 21 -18.39 24.85 -30.00
C ASN A 21 -18.74 25.19 -31.45
N PRO A 22 -19.53 26.28 -31.70
CA PRO A 22 -19.93 26.67 -33.04
C PRO A 22 -18.76 27.11 -33.90
N THR A 23 -17.62 27.50 -33.31
CA THR A 23 -16.43 27.97 -34.05
C THR A 23 -15.66 26.82 -34.72
N THR A 24 -15.70 25.61 -34.17
CA THR A 24 -14.99 24.46 -34.70
C THR A 24 -15.87 23.54 -35.57
N GLY A 25 -17.15 23.81 -35.66
CA GLY A 25 -18.13 23.03 -36.47
C GLY A 25 -18.41 21.61 -35.94
N THR A 26 -17.83 21.21 -34.83
CA THR A 26 -17.99 19.87 -34.24
C THR A 26 -19.14 19.86 -33.25
N ASN A 27 -20.30 19.41 -33.71
CA ASN A 27 -21.51 19.26 -32.90
C ASN A 27 -21.58 17.87 -32.24
N ILE A 28 -20.51 17.44 -31.61
CA ILE A 28 -20.40 16.05 -31.11
C ILE A 28 -20.93 15.92 -29.69
N ARG A 29 -20.87 16.97 -28.87
CA ARG A 29 -21.32 17.00 -27.45
C ARG A 29 -21.03 15.69 -26.70
N PRO A 30 -19.75 15.31 -26.53
CA PRO A 30 -19.42 14.11 -25.81
C PRO A 30 -19.75 14.24 -24.32
N THR A 31 -20.39 13.22 -23.78
CA THR A 31 -20.65 13.07 -22.35
C THR A 31 -19.98 11.79 -21.86
N LYS A 32 -19.25 11.87 -20.77
CA LYS A 32 -18.58 10.74 -20.09
C LYS A 32 -19.03 10.70 -18.64
N GLU A 33 -19.39 9.50 -18.17
CA GLU A 33 -19.51 9.23 -16.75
C GLU A 33 -18.63 8.04 -16.38
N ALA A 34 -17.88 8.16 -15.28
CA ALA A 34 -17.13 7.08 -14.73
C ALA A 34 -17.40 6.97 -13.22
N PHE A 35 -17.50 5.74 -12.76
CA PHE A 35 -17.65 5.39 -11.36
C PHE A 35 -16.54 4.41 -10.98
N THR A 36 -15.86 4.68 -9.90
CA THR A 36 -14.84 3.81 -9.33
C THR A 36 -15.12 3.58 -7.87
N GLU A 37 -15.15 2.33 -7.48
CA GLU A 37 -15.27 1.88 -6.10
C GLU A 37 -14.01 1.12 -5.72
N THR A 38 -13.36 1.52 -4.64
CA THR A 38 -12.21 0.83 -4.06
C THR A 38 -12.56 0.43 -2.64
N ASN A 39 -12.42 -0.85 -2.34
CA ASN A 39 -12.60 -1.41 -1.00
C ASN A 39 -11.30 -2.08 -0.58
N ARG A 40 -10.66 -1.54 0.48
CA ARG A 40 -9.45 -2.05 1.08
C ARG A 40 -9.74 -2.59 2.47
N MET A 41 -9.32 -3.82 2.70
CA MET A 41 -9.34 -4.47 4.00
C MET A 41 -7.90 -4.76 4.41
N ASP A 42 -7.52 -4.28 5.59
CA ASP A 42 -6.20 -4.52 6.18
C ASP A 42 -6.39 -5.20 7.54
N PHE A 43 -5.63 -6.25 7.75
CA PHE A 43 -5.51 -6.93 9.03
C PHE A 43 -4.05 -7.13 9.37
N GLN A 44 -3.60 -6.60 10.51
CA GLN A 44 -2.25 -6.71 11.01
C GLN A 44 -2.25 -7.26 12.42
N THR A 45 -1.35 -8.17 12.71
CA THR A 45 -1.11 -8.66 14.06
C THR A 45 0.38 -8.90 14.30
N TYR A 46 0.84 -8.60 15.49
CA TYR A 46 2.21 -8.90 15.89
C TYR A 46 2.34 -9.20 17.38
N LEU A 47 3.35 -9.98 17.71
CA LEU A 47 3.79 -10.31 19.05
C LEU A 47 5.17 -9.68 19.27
N ASN A 48 5.33 -9.02 20.40
CA ASN A 48 6.63 -8.56 20.90
C ASN A 48 6.96 -9.33 22.18
N TRP A 49 8.19 -9.84 22.24
CA TRP A 49 8.73 -10.54 23.39
C TRP A 49 10.12 -9.99 23.70
N LYS A 50 10.32 -9.56 24.97
CA LYS A 50 11.57 -9.02 25.46
C LYS A 50 12.00 -9.82 26.68
N LYS A 51 13.27 -10.15 26.75
CA LYS A 51 13.84 -10.83 27.91
C LYS A 51 15.32 -10.47 28.09
N THR A 52 15.70 -10.25 29.35
CA THR A 52 17.08 -10.14 29.78
C THR A 52 17.52 -11.45 30.44
N PHE A 53 18.67 -11.97 30.05
CA PHE A 53 19.29 -13.15 30.60
C PHE A 53 20.65 -12.79 31.20
N ALA A 54 20.97 -13.38 32.34
CA ALA A 54 22.28 -13.21 33.02
C ALA A 54 22.71 -11.72 33.11
N GLU A 55 21.76 -10.80 33.31
CA GLU A 55 21.93 -9.37 33.47
C GLU A 55 22.48 -8.62 32.24
N ASP A 56 23.30 -9.28 31.41
CA ASP A 56 24.06 -8.69 30.32
C ASP A 56 23.46 -8.93 28.92
N HIS A 57 22.57 -9.91 28.77
CA HIS A 57 22.03 -10.33 27.48
C HIS A 57 20.59 -9.89 27.30
N ASN A 58 20.36 -8.91 26.46
CA ASN A 58 19.03 -8.41 26.14
C ASN A 58 18.60 -8.89 24.77
N ILE A 59 17.45 -9.56 24.71
CA ILE A 59 16.83 -10.03 23.46
C ILE A 59 15.45 -9.40 23.33
N ASP A 60 15.19 -8.81 22.16
CA ASP A 60 13.90 -8.28 21.75
C ASP A 60 13.49 -8.96 20.42
N VAL A 61 12.38 -9.67 20.45
CA VAL A 61 11.84 -10.39 19.28
C VAL A 61 10.48 -9.83 18.93
N VAL A 62 10.31 -9.48 17.68
CA VAL A 62 9.02 -9.15 17.07
C VAL A 62 8.73 -10.15 15.98
N ALA A 63 7.54 -10.72 15.96
CA ALA A 63 7.04 -11.54 14.87
C ALA A 63 5.60 -11.13 14.54
N GLY A 64 5.28 -11.04 13.27
CA GLY A 64 3.97 -10.56 12.86
C GLY A 64 3.52 -11.05 11.49
N TYR A 65 2.25 -10.79 11.26
CA TYR A 65 1.51 -11.13 10.07
C TYR A 65 0.70 -9.92 9.62
N ASP A 66 0.68 -9.70 8.31
CA ASP A 66 -0.07 -8.63 7.66
C ASP A 66 -0.84 -9.20 6.47
N TYR A 67 -2.12 -8.85 6.37
CA TYR A 67 -3.00 -9.24 5.29
C TYR A 67 -3.70 -8.00 4.74
N MET A 68 -3.55 -7.76 3.45
CA MET A 68 -4.23 -6.69 2.73
C MET A 68 -5.01 -7.26 1.56
N LYS A 69 -6.25 -6.82 1.41
CA LYS A 69 -7.08 -7.13 0.26
C LYS A 69 -7.65 -5.85 -0.34
N ASP A 70 -7.32 -5.61 -1.61
CA ASP A 70 -7.86 -4.52 -2.41
C ASP A 70 -8.82 -5.06 -3.46
N LYS A 71 -10.04 -4.51 -3.48
CA LYS A 71 -11.01 -4.69 -4.55
C LYS A 71 -11.26 -3.36 -5.23
N ASN A 72 -11.07 -3.32 -6.54
CA ASN A 72 -11.34 -2.15 -7.34
C ASN A 72 -12.31 -2.49 -8.46
N ASN A 73 -13.45 -1.80 -8.51
CA ASN A 73 -14.46 -1.89 -9.55
C ASN A 73 -14.56 -0.54 -10.25
N SER A 74 -14.43 -0.49 -11.56
CA SER A 74 -14.65 0.72 -12.33
C SER A 74 -15.59 0.48 -13.49
N ILE A 75 -16.42 1.48 -13.77
CA ILE A 75 -17.32 1.54 -14.92
C ILE A 75 -17.08 2.88 -15.59
N ASP A 76 -16.88 2.86 -16.90
CA ASP A 76 -16.72 4.04 -17.76
C ASP A 76 -17.75 3.94 -18.91
N ALA A 77 -18.51 5.00 -19.10
CA ALA A 77 -19.47 5.08 -20.20
C ALA A 77 -19.38 6.43 -20.90
N ARG A 78 -19.47 6.43 -22.23
CA ARG A 78 -19.41 7.62 -23.07
C ARG A 78 -20.49 7.57 -24.13
N VAL A 79 -21.10 8.72 -24.39
CA VAL A 79 -22.04 8.93 -25.50
C VAL A 79 -21.73 10.24 -26.20
N GLN A 80 -22.24 10.39 -27.42
CA GLN A 80 -22.12 11.62 -28.21
C GLN A 80 -23.47 11.99 -28.79
N GLY A 81 -23.63 13.20 -29.30
CA GLY A 81 -24.80 13.63 -30.02
C GLY A 81 -25.96 14.07 -29.14
N ALA A 82 -25.70 14.57 -27.93
CA ALA A 82 -26.77 15.17 -27.12
C ALA A 82 -27.43 16.33 -27.89
N ALA A 83 -28.75 16.39 -27.86
CA ALA A 83 -29.54 17.41 -28.62
C ALA A 83 -29.33 18.83 -28.04
N SER A 84 -28.95 18.94 -26.75
CA SER A 84 -28.81 20.23 -26.06
C SER A 84 -27.66 20.21 -25.06
N ASP A 85 -27.06 21.39 -24.85
CA ASP A 85 -26.06 21.61 -23.79
C ASP A 85 -26.68 21.71 -22.37
N LYS A 86 -28.01 21.67 -22.28
CA LYS A 86 -28.72 21.80 -21.01
C LYS A 86 -28.92 20.46 -20.27
N ILE A 87 -28.80 19.33 -20.97
CA ILE A 87 -29.06 18.01 -20.39
C ILE A 87 -27.84 17.12 -20.67
N PRO A 88 -26.76 17.23 -19.87
CA PRO A 88 -25.52 16.51 -20.09
C PRO A 88 -25.57 15.11 -19.44
N THR A 89 -26.51 14.27 -19.87
CA THR A 89 -26.67 12.90 -19.36
C THR A 89 -26.41 11.85 -20.43
N LEU A 90 -26.03 10.63 -20.04
CA LEU A 90 -25.71 9.54 -20.98
C LEU A 90 -26.89 9.11 -21.83
N ASN A 91 -28.13 9.20 -21.31
CA ASN A 91 -29.34 8.72 -21.98
C ASN A 91 -29.87 9.60 -23.12
N VAL A 92 -29.31 10.82 -23.28
CA VAL A 92 -29.72 11.75 -24.34
C VAL A 92 -28.77 11.74 -25.55
N GLY A 93 -27.74 10.92 -25.53
CA GLY A 93 -26.90 10.71 -26.71
C GLY A 93 -27.62 9.97 -27.81
N THR A 94 -27.61 10.53 -29.04
CA THR A 94 -28.39 10.03 -30.18
C THR A 94 -27.55 9.29 -31.22
N SER A 95 -26.23 9.39 -31.18
CA SER A 95 -25.38 8.82 -32.18
C SER A 95 -24.30 7.89 -31.65
N ASN A 96 -24.07 6.91 -32.47
CA ASN A 96 -23.03 5.90 -32.49
C ASN A 96 -22.12 5.92 -31.25
N ILE A 97 -22.33 4.94 -30.39
CA ILE A 97 -21.42 4.57 -29.34
C ILE A 97 -20.11 4.17 -30.02
N THR A 98 -19.21 5.15 -30.18
CA THR A 98 -17.87 4.93 -30.72
C THR A 98 -17.02 4.12 -29.74
N ASN A 99 -17.41 4.16 -28.45
CA ASN A 99 -16.77 3.40 -27.38
C ASN A 99 -17.86 2.75 -26.53
N TYR A 100 -17.95 1.44 -26.54
CA TYR A 100 -18.84 0.69 -25.65
C TYR A 100 -18.51 1.00 -24.20
N PRO A 101 -19.50 0.96 -23.28
CA PRO A 101 -19.23 1.02 -21.85
C PRO A 101 -18.24 -0.08 -21.46
N THR A 102 -17.27 0.29 -20.67
CA THR A 102 -16.24 -0.63 -20.17
C THR A 102 -16.38 -0.79 -18.67
N SER A 103 -16.16 -1.99 -18.19
CA SER A 103 -16.03 -2.24 -16.76
C SER A 103 -14.77 -3.05 -16.47
N THR A 104 -14.10 -2.71 -15.40
CA THR A 104 -12.90 -3.42 -14.94
C THR A 104 -13.09 -3.78 -13.48
N ARG A 105 -12.74 -5.01 -13.15
CA ARG A 105 -12.70 -5.49 -11.77
C ARG A 105 -11.32 -6.07 -11.50
N THR A 106 -10.67 -5.60 -10.43
CA THR A 106 -9.41 -6.14 -9.95
C THR A 106 -9.54 -6.51 -8.49
N ASP A 107 -9.09 -7.71 -8.16
CA ASP A 107 -8.99 -8.21 -6.79
C ASP A 107 -7.51 -8.51 -6.53
N GLU A 108 -6.94 -7.86 -5.52
CA GLU A 108 -5.54 -8.02 -5.16
C GLU A 108 -5.43 -8.44 -3.69
N VAL A 109 -4.57 -9.39 -3.42
CA VAL A 109 -4.26 -9.85 -2.07
C VAL A 109 -2.77 -9.80 -1.85
N LEU A 110 -2.36 -9.20 -0.74
CA LEU A 110 -0.99 -9.20 -0.23
C LEU A 110 -1.00 -9.85 1.15
N ILE A 111 -0.09 -10.79 1.36
CA ILE A 111 0.15 -11.45 2.64
C ILE A 111 1.61 -11.26 2.99
N SER A 112 1.89 -10.85 4.21
CA SER A 112 3.25 -10.63 4.68
C SER A 112 3.48 -11.30 6.02
N TYR A 113 4.62 -11.98 6.15
CA TYR A 113 5.16 -12.46 7.41
C TYR A 113 6.43 -11.67 7.69
N PHE A 114 6.59 -11.19 8.90
CA PHE A 114 7.80 -10.46 9.27
C PHE A 114 8.27 -10.86 10.67
N GLY A 115 9.59 -10.81 10.83
CA GLY A 115 10.23 -11.05 12.11
C GLY A 115 11.48 -10.22 12.27
N ARG A 116 11.75 -9.79 13.48
CA ARG A 116 12.96 -9.07 13.86
C ARG A 116 13.46 -9.61 15.19
N VAL A 117 14.76 -9.84 15.26
CA VAL A 117 15.48 -10.16 16.49
C VAL A 117 16.54 -9.11 16.70
N ASN A 118 16.45 -8.40 17.82
CA ASN A 118 17.50 -7.51 18.29
C ASN A 118 18.17 -8.17 19.48
N TYR A 119 19.48 -8.23 19.46
CA TYR A 119 20.30 -8.73 20.53
C TYR A 119 21.27 -7.64 20.97
N ASN A 120 21.33 -7.39 22.27
CA ASN A 120 22.22 -6.45 22.88
C ASN A 120 22.98 -7.15 24.01
N PHE A 121 24.31 -7.14 23.93
CA PHE A 121 25.20 -7.66 24.96
C PHE A 121 25.93 -6.54 25.66
N ARG A 122 25.72 -6.43 26.98
CA ARG A 122 26.31 -5.40 27.86
C ARG A 122 26.11 -3.96 27.40
N GLU A 123 25.05 -3.70 26.67
CA GLU A 123 24.77 -2.41 26.04
C GLU A 123 25.86 -1.93 25.06
N LYS A 124 26.86 -2.77 24.74
CA LYS A 124 28.01 -2.46 23.91
C LYS A 124 27.95 -3.08 22.52
N TYR A 125 27.48 -4.31 22.43
CA TYR A 125 27.43 -5.05 21.17
C TYR A 125 26.00 -5.25 20.74
N LEU A 126 25.64 -4.64 19.62
CA LEU A 126 24.29 -4.61 19.09
C LEU A 126 24.21 -5.44 17.80
N LEU A 127 23.32 -6.38 17.74
CA LEU A 127 23.01 -7.16 16.54
C LEU A 127 21.53 -7.07 16.25
N SER A 128 21.18 -6.86 15.00
CA SER A 128 19.78 -6.93 14.54
C SER A 128 19.69 -7.80 13.29
N PHE A 129 18.69 -8.65 13.30
CA PHE A 129 18.31 -9.44 12.12
C PHE A 129 16.81 -9.25 11.86
N THR A 130 16.47 -8.95 10.62
CA THR A 130 15.09 -8.79 10.17
C THR A 130 14.86 -9.69 8.96
N MET A 131 13.73 -10.37 8.92
CA MET A 131 13.25 -11.13 7.77
C MET A 131 11.82 -10.74 7.45
N ARG A 132 11.53 -10.48 6.18
CA ARG A 132 10.18 -10.26 5.68
C ARG A 132 9.94 -11.15 4.46
N ALA A 133 8.80 -11.81 4.45
CA ALA A 133 8.32 -12.60 3.32
C ALA A 133 6.97 -12.04 2.86
N ASP A 134 6.90 -11.55 1.63
CA ASP A 134 5.71 -10.94 1.05
C ASP A 134 5.20 -11.78 -0.12
N GLY A 135 3.93 -12.19 -0.04
CA GLY A 135 3.24 -12.94 -1.08
C GLY A 135 2.15 -12.08 -1.73
N SER A 136 2.19 -11.91 -3.05
CA SER A 136 1.24 -11.09 -3.80
C SER A 136 0.50 -11.90 -4.86
N SER A 137 -0.81 -11.69 -4.94
CA SER A 137 -1.66 -12.29 -5.98
C SER A 137 -1.43 -11.73 -7.39
N LYS A 138 -0.71 -10.61 -7.51
CA LYS A 138 -0.34 -10.01 -8.80
C LYS A 138 0.64 -10.84 -9.61
N PHE A 139 1.42 -11.69 -8.94
CA PHE A 139 2.42 -12.52 -9.59
C PHE A 139 1.89 -13.91 -9.90
N ALA A 140 2.43 -14.52 -10.96
CA ALA A 140 2.10 -15.87 -11.36
C ALA A 140 2.37 -16.91 -10.26
N ALA A 141 1.63 -18.01 -10.30
CA ALA A 141 1.87 -19.15 -9.40
C ALA A 141 3.34 -19.60 -9.52
N GLY A 142 4.04 -19.73 -8.40
CA GLY A 142 5.48 -20.04 -8.35
C GLY A 142 6.40 -18.85 -8.08
N ASN A 143 5.99 -17.61 -8.43
CA ASN A 143 6.78 -16.40 -8.20
C ASN A 143 6.06 -15.38 -7.28
N ARG A 144 5.12 -15.85 -6.47
CA ARG A 144 4.30 -14.98 -5.62
C ARG A 144 5.02 -14.46 -4.39
N TRP A 145 6.09 -15.11 -3.97
CA TRP A 145 6.78 -14.82 -2.72
C TRP A 145 8.11 -14.11 -2.96
N GLY A 146 8.31 -12.98 -2.31
CA GLY A 146 9.58 -12.29 -2.17
C GLY A 146 10.10 -12.41 -0.74
N TYR A 147 11.42 -12.54 -0.57
CA TYR A 147 12.09 -12.67 0.71
C TYR A 147 13.11 -11.55 0.88
N PHE A 148 13.04 -10.84 1.99
CA PHE A 148 13.80 -9.63 2.24
C PHE A 148 14.54 -9.74 3.59
N PRO A 149 15.71 -10.41 3.64
CA PRO A 149 16.55 -10.44 4.82
C PRO A 149 17.33 -9.13 4.97
N ALA A 150 17.51 -8.68 6.21
CA ALA A 150 18.42 -7.59 6.56
C ALA A 150 19.12 -7.92 7.87
N ALA A 151 20.40 -7.54 7.99
CA ALA A 151 21.18 -7.68 9.21
C ALA A 151 21.97 -6.40 9.46
N SER A 152 22.15 -6.06 10.72
CA SER A 152 23.02 -4.96 11.15
C SER A 152 23.77 -5.32 12.43
N ALA A 153 24.95 -4.74 12.60
CA ALA A 153 25.77 -4.86 13.81
C ALA A 153 26.24 -3.47 14.22
N GLY A 154 26.30 -3.24 15.52
CA GLY A 154 26.79 -2.02 16.13
C GLY A 154 27.72 -2.35 17.30
N TRP A 155 28.71 -1.50 17.51
CA TRP A 155 29.64 -1.58 18.65
C TRP A 155 29.83 -0.20 19.25
N ILE A 156 29.57 -0.08 20.54
CA ILE A 156 29.75 1.14 21.31
C ILE A 156 31.16 1.10 21.90
N VAL A 157 32.13 1.67 21.17
CA VAL A 157 33.55 1.57 21.46
C VAL A 157 33.96 2.38 22.68
N ASP A 158 33.29 3.47 22.97
CA ASP A 158 33.57 4.37 24.12
C ASP A 158 33.23 3.73 25.49
N GLU A 159 32.43 2.67 25.51
CA GLU A 159 32.18 1.86 26.70
C GLU A 159 33.24 0.78 26.97
N GLU A 160 34.25 0.64 26.12
CA GLU A 160 35.32 -0.33 26.29
C GLU A 160 36.38 0.17 27.27
N ALA A 161 36.98 -0.79 28.04
CA ALA A 161 37.99 -0.48 29.07
C ALA A 161 39.30 0.12 28.49
N PHE A 162 39.58 -0.13 27.22
CA PHE A 162 40.76 0.40 26.53
C PHE A 162 40.57 1.80 25.96
N TRP A 163 39.33 2.31 25.91
CA TRP A 163 39.02 3.62 25.34
C TRP A 163 39.40 4.73 26.31
N PRO A 164 40.22 5.69 25.91
CA PRO A 164 40.61 6.83 26.80
C PRO A 164 39.40 7.73 26.99
N ARG A 165 38.90 7.82 28.22
CA ARG A 165 37.82 8.74 28.60
C ARG A 165 38.31 10.18 28.63
N ASN A 166 38.56 10.77 27.47
CA ASN A 166 38.92 12.17 27.36
C ASN A 166 37.66 13.03 27.29
N LYS A 167 37.62 14.15 28.02
CA LYS A 167 36.48 15.10 28.10
C LYS A 167 36.06 15.72 26.74
N VAL A 168 36.72 15.39 25.64
CA VAL A 168 36.47 15.96 24.31
C VAL A 168 35.53 15.08 23.46
N VAL A 169 35.25 13.84 23.88
CA VAL A 169 34.40 12.90 23.18
C VAL A 169 33.37 12.32 24.16
N SER A 170 32.71 13.16 24.93
CA SER A 170 31.53 12.80 25.67
C SER A 170 30.31 13.37 24.91
N SER A 171 29.55 12.52 24.29
CA SER A 171 28.22 12.86 23.76
C SER A 171 27.22 13.06 24.89
#